data_6ca53dc3d07da5353cbb69ab9b72f2b2
#
_entry.id   6ca53dc3d07da5353cbb69ab9b72f2b2
#
_cell.length_a   1.000
_cell.length_b   1.000
_cell.length_c   1.000
_cell.angle_alpha   90.00
_cell.angle_beta   90.00
_cell.angle_gamma   90.00
#
_symmetry.space_group_name_H-M   'P 1'
#
loop_
_entity.id
_entity.type
_entity.pdbx_description
1 polymer ?
#
loop_
_entity_poly.entity_id
_entity_poly.type
_entity_poly.pdbx_seq_one_letter_code
_entity_poly.pdbx_strand_id
1 'polypeptide(L)'
;MRIVATRLHSTNEESPIVVEEIAKWCDHVLNYCDLLIVVVDRRYHQATKEILESYGEKIELFIIDPWISFTQPLNLLVEKALTHDAKELLFQSIELTISLDDMLRLEKHLLLKDTLVVGAKICEKHGPTETFTQLNGWTTPWNTLALWNLEKLALTGFLSISSGNLPNIPGGIEEVVTISLLQRLHPNSMKAKVIKLSSVKWNTEWSSEERSAYHQKKMESKDERSQIQLKRLNIEAGEVIYIKENQC
;
A
#
# COMPACT_ATOMS: atom_id res chain seq x y z
N MET A 1 17.25 -7.84 4.09
CA MET A 1 16.11 -8.00 5.02
C MET A 1 14.84 -7.58 4.29
N ARG A 2 13.84 -8.42 4.32
CA ARG A 2 12.53 -8.22 3.66
C ARG A 2 11.52 -7.78 4.73
N ILE A 3 10.99 -6.56 4.59
CA ILE A 3 10.01 -5.99 5.52
C ILE A 3 8.65 -5.93 4.85
N VAL A 4 7.64 -6.44 5.54
CA VAL A 4 6.22 -6.21 5.21
C VAL A 4 5.62 -5.22 6.19
N ALA A 5 4.80 -4.32 5.69
CA ALA A 5 4.17 -3.28 6.49
C ALA A 5 2.65 -3.25 6.28
N THR A 6 1.92 -3.13 7.36
CA THR A 6 0.46 -3.00 7.33
C THR A 6 -0.06 -1.97 8.31
N ARG A 7 -1.28 -1.50 8.07
CA ARG A 7 -1.98 -0.56 8.94
C ARG A 7 -3.37 -1.10 9.29
N LEU A 8 -3.70 -1.04 10.57
CA LEU A 8 -4.97 -1.50 11.12
C LEU A 8 -5.75 -0.31 11.66
N HIS A 9 -6.81 0.05 10.96
CA HIS A 9 -7.69 1.15 11.36
C HIS A 9 -9.12 0.86 10.91
N SER A 10 -10.07 1.14 11.76
CA SER A 10 -11.49 1.13 11.41
C SER A 10 -12.09 2.52 11.64
N THR A 11 -12.87 2.97 10.70
CA THR A 11 -13.66 4.21 10.83
C THR A 11 -14.93 4.00 11.63
N ASN A 12 -15.33 2.74 11.86
CA ASN A 12 -16.55 2.39 12.55
C ASN A 12 -16.21 1.73 13.90
N GLU A 13 -16.69 2.32 15.00
CA GLU A 13 -16.45 1.82 16.36
C GLU A 13 -17.05 0.42 16.61
N GLU A 14 -18.05 0.04 15.80
CA GLU A 14 -18.75 -1.24 15.90
C GLU A 14 -18.12 -2.40 15.11
N SER A 15 -17.07 -2.13 14.32
CA SER A 15 -16.38 -3.19 13.57
C SER A 15 -15.14 -3.65 14.30
N PRO A 16 -15.22 -4.70 15.11
CA PRO A 16 -14.03 -5.27 15.74
C PRO A 16 -13.06 -5.74 14.64
N ILE A 17 -11.78 -5.47 14.83
CA ILE A 17 -10.74 -6.15 14.05
C ILE A 17 -10.88 -7.64 14.42
N VAL A 18 -11.11 -8.49 13.42
CA VAL A 18 -11.27 -9.93 13.69
C VAL A 18 -9.90 -10.50 14.03
N VAL A 19 -9.69 -10.75 15.32
CA VAL A 19 -8.45 -11.22 15.94
C VAL A 19 -7.86 -12.41 15.21
N GLU A 20 -8.71 -13.39 14.89
CA GLU A 20 -8.30 -14.63 14.21
C GLU A 20 -7.82 -14.41 12.77
N GLU A 21 -8.35 -13.41 12.09
CA GLU A 21 -7.92 -13.08 10.73
C GLU A 21 -6.53 -12.45 10.74
N ILE A 22 -6.22 -11.61 11.74
CA ILE A 22 -4.88 -11.02 11.89
C ILE A 22 -3.85 -12.11 12.13
N ALA A 23 -4.10 -13.03 13.03
CA ALA A 23 -3.15 -14.11 13.33
C ALA A 23 -2.87 -14.97 12.08
N LYS A 24 -3.92 -15.42 11.39
CA LYS A 24 -3.79 -16.19 10.14
C LYS A 24 -3.02 -15.44 9.06
N TRP A 25 -3.26 -14.13 8.95
CA TRP A 25 -2.54 -13.29 7.99
C TRP A 25 -1.06 -13.14 8.39
N CYS A 26 -0.75 -12.95 9.67
CA CYS A 26 0.63 -12.90 10.17
C CYS A 26 1.36 -14.21 9.89
N ASP A 27 0.76 -15.36 10.21
CA ASP A 27 1.32 -16.68 9.92
C ASP A 27 1.64 -16.85 8.42
N HIS A 28 0.77 -16.34 7.57
CA HIS A 28 0.98 -16.39 6.13
C HIS A 28 2.12 -15.48 5.67
N VAL A 29 2.15 -14.22 6.11
CA VAL A 29 3.14 -13.21 5.71
C VAL A 29 4.53 -13.55 6.22
N LEU A 30 4.66 -14.09 7.42
CA LEU A 30 5.94 -14.50 8.01
C LEU A 30 6.63 -15.66 7.26
N ASN A 31 5.95 -16.32 6.31
CA ASN A 31 6.60 -17.29 5.42
C ASN A 31 7.51 -16.63 4.37
N TYR A 32 7.36 -15.32 4.10
CA TYR A 32 8.15 -14.61 3.10
C TYR A 32 8.70 -13.27 3.56
N CYS A 33 8.59 -12.89 4.82
CA CYS A 33 9.25 -11.70 5.36
C CYS A 33 10.10 -12.03 6.58
N ASP A 34 11.11 -11.20 6.80
CA ASP A 34 12.00 -11.29 7.96
C ASP A 34 11.43 -10.51 9.15
N LEU A 35 10.74 -9.39 8.84
CA LEU A 35 10.12 -8.50 9.83
C LEU A 35 8.76 -8.00 9.31
N LEU A 36 7.77 -8.03 10.18
CA LEU A 36 6.46 -7.42 9.96
C LEU A 36 6.31 -6.17 10.83
N ILE A 37 6.03 -5.02 10.21
CA ILE A 37 5.77 -3.78 10.93
C ILE A 37 4.27 -3.47 10.84
N VAL A 38 3.63 -3.37 12.00
CA VAL A 38 2.19 -3.11 12.13
C VAL A 38 1.96 -1.76 12.79
N VAL A 39 1.17 -0.91 12.16
CA VAL A 39 0.70 0.33 12.76
C VAL A 39 -0.78 0.22 13.06
N VAL A 40 -1.19 0.58 14.26
CA VAL A 40 -2.57 0.42 14.73
C VAL A 40 -3.09 1.70 15.37
N ASP A 41 -4.39 1.97 15.20
CA ASP A 41 -5.12 2.97 15.98
C ASP A 41 -5.14 2.55 17.46
N ARG A 42 -5.00 3.52 18.36
CA ARG A 42 -5.00 3.28 19.82
C ARG A 42 -6.14 2.39 20.29
N ARG A 43 -7.33 2.54 19.72
CA ARG A 43 -8.52 1.76 20.11
C ARG A 43 -8.34 0.25 19.97
N TYR A 44 -7.52 -0.18 19.03
CA TYR A 44 -7.29 -1.60 18.72
C TYR A 44 -5.95 -2.10 19.25
N HIS A 45 -5.16 -1.22 19.87
CA HIS A 45 -3.80 -1.55 20.29
C HIS A 45 -3.75 -2.75 21.22
N GLN A 46 -4.56 -2.75 22.30
CA GLN A 46 -4.49 -3.81 23.31
C GLN A 46 -4.83 -5.17 22.71
N ALA A 47 -5.95 -5.27 21.97
CA ALA A 47 -6.36 -6.52 21.34
C ALA A 47 -5.33 -7.00 20.28
N THR A 48 -4.76 -6.07 19.49
CA THR A 48 -3.74 -6.42 18.51
C THR A 48 -2.45 -6.86 19.19
N LYS A 49 -2.04 -6.19 20.28
CA LYS A 49 -0.84 -6.53 21.03
C LYS A 49 -0.92 -7.96 21.60
N GLU A 50 -2.02 -8.34 22.23
CA GLU A 50 -2.23 -9.67 22.78
C GLU A 50 -2.06 -10.78 21.73
N ILE A 51 -2.51 -10.53 20.50
CA ILE A 51 -2.33 -11.47 19.39
C ILE A 51 -0.86 -11.56 18.96
N LEU A 52 -0.22 -10.38 18.82
CA LEU A 52 1.11 -10.29 18.21
C LEU A 52 2.25 -10.64 19.17
N GLU A 53 2.02 -10.63 20.49
CA GLU A 53 3.03 -10.99 21.50
C GLU A 53 3.64 -12.40 21.29
N SER A 54 2.87 -13.34 20.76
CA SER A 54 3.34 -14.71 20.50
C SER A 54 4.38 -14.82 19.39
N TYR A 55 4.50 -13.78 18.54
CA TYR A 55 5.44 -13.76 17.41
C TYR A 55 6.82 -13.19 17.77
N GLY A 56 6.98 -12.63 18.97
CA GLY A 56 8.24 -12.10 19.48
C GLY A 56 8.81 -10.99 18.58
N GLU A 57 10.12 -11.03 18.36
CA GLU A 57 10.85 -10.00 17.60
C GLU A 57 10.57 -9.96 16.09
N LYS A 58 9.77 -10.90 15.57
CA LYS A 58 9.39 -10.92 14.15
C LYS A 58 8.34 -9.88 13.80
N ILE A 59 7.67 -9.31 14.79
CA ILE A 59 6.62 -8.31 14.59
C ILE A 59 6.86 -7.10 15.48
N GLU A 60 6.92 -5.94 14.87
CA GLU A 60 6.93 -4.65 15.56
C GLU A 60 5.56 -3.98 15.48
N LEU A 61 5.00 -3.60 16.62
CA LEU A 61 3.71 -2.94 16.74
C LEU A 61 3.88 -1.48 17.18
N PHE A 62 3.36 -0.55 16.39
CA PHE A 62 3.35 0.87 16.69
C PHE A 62 1.93 1.42 16.79
N ILE A 63 1.74 2.37 17.71
CA ILE A 63 0.45 3.03 17.92
C ILE A 63 0.45 4.39 17.26
N ILE A 64 -0.68 4.74 16.66
CA ILE A 64 -0.99 6.11 16.25
C ILE A 64 -2.14 6.64 17.11
N ASP A 65 -1.90 7.75 17.78
CA ASP A 65 -2.87 8.45 18.62
C ASP A 65 -2.59 9.96 18.65
N PRO A 66 -3.44 10.80 18.08
CA PRO A 66 -4.63 10.44 17.31
C PRO A 66 -4.30 9.98 15.86
N TRP A 67 -5.19 9.16 15.30
CA TRP A 67 -5.15 8.82 13.87
C TRP A 67 -5.84 9.90 13.06
N ILE A 68 -5.05 10.78 12.44
CA ILE A 68 -5.56 12.03 11.87
C ILE A 68 -5.59 12.06 10.34
N SER A 69 -4.94 11.10 9.65
CA SER A 69 -4.87 11.18 8.19
C SER A 69 -4.60 9.84 7.51
N PHE A 70 -4.83 9.79 6.20
CA PHE A 70 -4.51 8.60 5.39
C PHE A 70 -3.01 8.35 5.23
N THR A 71 -2.19 9.41 5.22
CA THR A 71 -0.74 9.33 4.97
C THR A 71 0.10 9.16 6.23
N GLN A 72 -0.42 9.52 7.39
CA GLN A 72 0.30 9.42 8.67
C GLN A 72 0.79 7.99 8.96
N PRO A 73 -0.05 6.94 8.92
CA PRO A 73 0.41 5.58 9.19
C PRO A 73 1.41 5.07 8.15
N LEU A 74 1.24 5.45 6.89
CA LEU A 74 2.15 5.04 5.83
C LEU A 74 3.53 5.65 6.02
N ASN A 75 3.62 6.93 6.35
CA ASN A 75 4.90 7.60 6.59
C ASN A 75 5.57 7.07 7.86
N LEU A 76 4.82 6.75 8.91
CA LEU A 76 5.37 6.09 10.09
C LEU A 76 5.98 4.72 9.73
N LEU A 77 5.30 3.93 8.90
CA LEU A 77 5.81 2.64 8.42
C LEU A 77 7.11 2.80 7.60
N VAL A 78 7.18 3.83 6.73
CA VAL A 78 8.41 4.17 6.00
C VAL A 78 9.55 4.52 6.96
N GLU A 79 9.30 5.41 7.92
CA GLU A 79 10.30 5.81 8.91
C GLU A 79 10.81 4.62 9.73
N LYS A 80 9.92 3.73 10.17
CA LYS A 80 10.28 2.54 10.92
C LYS A 80 11.08 1.56 10.07
N ALA A 81 10.69 1.29 8.84
CA ALA A 81 11.45 0.44 7.95
C ALA A 81 12.88 0.96 7.69
N LEU A 82 13.06 2.28 7.60
CA LEU A 82 14.37 2.89 7.44
C LEU A 82 15.31 2.65 8.65
N THR A 83 14.79 2.45 9.86
CA THR A 83 15.63 2.16 11.04
C THR A 83 16.24 0.76 11.00
N HIS A 84 15.76 -0.11 10.12
CA HIS A 84 16.24 -1.49 9.94
C HIS A 84 17.19 -1.68 8.75
N ASP A 85 17.68 -0.60 8.15
CA ASP A 85 18.59 -0.66 7.01
C ASP A 85 18.00 -1.42 5.80
N ALA A 86 16.65 -1.44 5.69
CA ALA A 86 15.96 -2.09 4.61
C ALA A 86 16.04 -1.28 3.32
N LYS A 87 16.16 -1.97 2.18
CA LYS A 87 16.16 -1.34 0.85
C LYS A 87 14.77 -1.31 0.22
N GLU A 88 13.90 -2.19 0.68
CA GLU A 88 12.60 -2.46 0.12
C GLU A 88 11.55 -2.55 1.21
N LEU A 89 10.35 -2.06 0.94
CA LEU A 89 9.20 -2.12 1.83
C LEU A 89 7.98 -2.60 1.07
N LEU A 90 7.42 -3.75 1.47
CA LEU A 90 6.15 -4.23 0.95
C LEU A 90 5.00 -3.70 1.80
N PHE A 91 4.17 -2.83 1.25
CA PHE A 91 2.86 -2.59 1.82
C PHE A 91 1.91 -3.72 1.42
N GLN A 92 1.25 -4.30 2.41
CA GLN A 92 0.26 -5.37 2.19
C GLN A 92 -0.92 -5.22 3.15
N SER A 93 -2.12 -5.18 2.59
CA SER A 93 -3.36 -5.15 3.36
C SER A 93 -3.66 -6.53 3.96
N ILE A 94 -4.31 -6.56 5.14
CA ILE A 94 -4.67 -7.83 5.81
C ILE A 94 -5.71 -8.64 5.04
N GLU A 95 -6.48 -8.00 4.18
CA GLU A 95 -7.46 -8.67 3.32
C GLU A 95 -6.82 -9.41 2.13
N LEU A 96 -5.49 -9.32 1.98
CA LEU A 96 -4.81 -9.84 0.82
C LEU A 96 -3.72 -10.84 1.18
N THR A 97 -3.65 -11.94 0.43
CA THR A 97 -2.58 -12.94 0.52
C THR A 97 -1.98 -13.24 -0.84
N ILE A 98 -0.68 -13.55 -0.85
CA ILE A 98 0.08 -14.00 -2.03
C ILE A 98 0.99 -15.16 -1.65
N SER A 99 1.46 -15.91 -2.65
CA SER A 99 2.49 -16.93 -2.44
C SER A 99 3.90 -16.31 -2.32
N LEU A 100 4.84 -17.08 -1.78
CA LEU A 100 6.26 -16.73 -1.81
C LEU A 100 6.77 -16.51 -3.24
N ASP A 101 6.33 -17.33 -4.19
CA ASP A 101 6.74 -17.20 -5.61
C ASP A 101 6.29 -15.85 -6.19
N ASP A 102 5.07 -15.39 -5.87
CA ASP A 102 4.57 -14.10 -6.31
C ASP A 102 5.29 -12.94 -5.59
N MET A 103 5.70 -13.12 -4.33
CA MET A 103 6.57 -12.16 -3.65
C MET A 103 7.93 -12.03 -4.36
N LEU A 104 8.56 -13.15 -4.71
CA LEU A 104 9.83 -13.16 -5.46
C LEU A 104 9.69 -12.52 -6.84
N ARG A 105 8.53 -12.63 -7.49
CA ARG A 105 8.25 -11.94 -8.75
C ARG A 105 8.18 -10.42 -8.56
N LEU A 106 7.58 -9.91 -7.50
CA LEU A 106 7.60 -8.47 -7.19
C LEU A 106 9.04 -7.99 -7.03
N GLU A 107 9.87 -8.69 -6.26
CA GLU A 107 11.29 -8.37 -6.06
C GLU A 107 12.07 -8.36 -7.38
N LYS A 108 11.88 -9.38 -8.22
CA LYS A 108 12.54 -9.47 -9.54
C LYS A 108 12.31 -8.23 -10.41
N HIS A 109 11.15 -7.60 -10.28
CA HIS A 109 10.79 -6.41 -11.05
C HIS A 109 11.11 -5.09 -10.36
N LEU A 110 11.45 -5.10 -9.06
CA LEU A 110 11.93 -3.93 -8.33
C LEU A 110 13.43 -3.73 -8.54
N LEU A 111 13.81 -3.26 -9.73
CA LEU A 111 15.20 -2.94 -10.03
C LEU A 111 15.60 -1.66 -9.29
N LEU A 112 16.35 -1.76 -8.20
CA LEU A 112 16.68 -0.65 -7.30
C LEU A 112 17.28 0.57 -8.02
N LYS A 113 17.97 0.36 -9.14
CA LYS A 113 18.57 1.46 -9.92
C LYS A 113 17.52 2.38 -10.56
N ASP A 114 16.44 1.84 -11.12
CA ASP A 114 15.51 2.61 -11.96
C ASP A 114 14.04 2.50 -11.58
N THR A 115 13.69 1.60 -10.65
CA THR A 115 12.31 1.36 -10.25
C THR A 115 12.02 1.95 -8.87
N LEU A 116 10.91 2.67 -8.75
CA LEU A 116 10.39 3.22 -7.50
C LEU A 116 9.47 2.21 -6.81
N VAL A 117 8.56 1.62 -7.58
CA VAL A 117 7.52 0.74 -7.03
C VAL A 117 7.07 -0.32 -8.02
N VAL A 118 6.75 -1.50 -7.50
CA VAL A 118 6.09 -2.59 -8.23
C VAL A 118 4.86 -3.02 -7.45
N GLY A 119 3.68 -2.89 -8.03
CA GLY A 119 2.43 -3.33 -7.42
C GLY A 119 1.81 -4.51 -8.15
N ALA A 120 0.96 -5.24 -7.45
CA ALA A 120 0.17 -6.30 -8.06
C ALA A 120 -1.12 -5.76 -8.69
N LYS A 121 -1.55 -6.38 -9.79
CA LYS A 121 -2.91 -6.22 -10.30
C LYS A 121 -3.87 -6.96 -9.36
N ILE A 122 -4.70 -6.22 -8.62
CA ILE A 122 -5.55 -6.78 -7.54
C ILE A 122 -6.89 -7.31 -8.08
N CYS A 123 -7.48 -6.64 -9.06
CA CYS A 123 -8.75 -7.04 -9.67
C CYS A 123 -8.76 -6.73 -11.17
N GLU A 124 -9.79 -7.15 -11.89
CA GLU A 124 -9.83 -6.97 -13.34
C GLU A 124 -9.78 -5.52 -13.79
N LYS A 125 -10.48 -4.62 -13.09
CA LYS A 125 -10.47 -3.19 -13.36
C LYS A 125 -9.19 -2.47 -12.94
N HIS A 126 -8.40 -3.09 -12.06
CA HIS A 126 -7.15 -2.51 -11.57
C HIS A 126 -6.00 -2.81 -12.51
N GLY A 127 -5.15 -1.82 -12.70
CA GLY A 127 -3.95 -1.90 -13.50
C GLY A 127 -4.15 -1.47 -14.95
N PRO A 128 -3.06 -1.13 -15.63
CA PRO A 128 -3.09 -0.67 -17.02
C PRO A 128 -3.49 -1.80 -17.96
N THR A 129 -4.07 -1.42 -19.08
CA THR A 129 -4.40 -2.34 -20.19
C THR A 129 -3.31 -2.37 -21.25
N GLU A 130 -2.54 -1.29 -21.36
CA GLU A 130 -1.43 -1.11 -22.28
C GLU A 130 -0.10 -1.17 -21.53
N THR A 131 1.01 -1.37 -22.27
CA THR A 131 2.35 -1.49 -21.69
C THR A 131 2.75 -0.20 -20.97
N PHE A 132 2.43 0.96 -21.53
CA PHE A 132 2.64 2.28 -20.91
C PHE A 132 1.31 2.98 -20.79
N THR A 133 0.98 3.45 -19.62
CA THR A 133 -0.31 4.10 -19.32
C THR A 133 -0.08 5.24 -18.33
N GLN A 134 -0.88 6.29 -18.44
CA GLN A 134 -0.88 7.38 -17.49
C GLN A 134 -1.38 6.90 -16.12
N LEU A 135 -0.75 7.36 -15.05
CA LEU A 135 -1.16 7.10 -13.68
C LEU A 135 -2.51 7.76 -13.38
N ASN A 136 -3.41 6.97 -12.83
CA ASN A 136 -4.66 7.42 -12.26
C ASN A 136 -5.04 6.51 -11.08
N GLY A 137 -6.20 6.68 -10.50
CA GLY A 137 -6.65 5.89 -9.35
C GLY A 137 -6.78 4.40 -9.60
N TRP A 138 -6.93 3.97 -10.87
CA TRP A 138 -7.08 2.57 -11.26
C TRP A 138 -5.80 1.94 -11.83
N THR A 139 -4.92 2.73 -12.41
CA THR A 139 -3.70 2.22 -13.06
C THR A 139 -2.48 2.23 -12.14
N THR A 140 -2.54 2.97 -11.01
CA THR A 140 -1.43 3.06 -10.05
C THR A 140 -1.22 1.76 -9.27
N PRO A 141 0.03 1.41 -8.90
CA PRO A 141 0.27 0.38 -7.88
C PRO A 141 -0.40 0.76 -6.57
N TRP A 142 -1.36 -0.02 -6.10
CA TRP A 142 -2.03 0.27 -4.82
C TRP A 142 -1.24 -0.26 -3.63
N ASN A 143 -1.14 0.52 -2.57
CA ASN A 143 -0.56 0.10 -1.28
C ASN A 143 -1.31 -1.08 -0.63
N THR A 144 -2.37 -1.56 -1.24
CA THR A 144 -3.01 -2.85 -0.90
C THR A 144 -2.04 -4.01 -1.13
N LEU A 145 -1.20 -3.94 -2.18
CA LEU A 145 -0.04 -4.83 -2.41
C LEU A 145 0.96 -4.13 -3.34
N ALA A 146 1.95 -3.48 -2.76
CA ALA A 146 2.98 -2.77 -3.52
C ALA A 146 4.34 -2.81 -2.81
N LEU A 147 5.36 -3.24 -3.53
CA LEU A 147 6.75 -3.27 -3.11
C LEU A 147 7.45 -1.99 -3.56
N TRP A 148 7.92 -1.20 -2.61
CA TRP A 148 8.56 0.08 -2.84
C TRP A 148 10.08 0.01 -2.63
N ASN A 149 10.81 0.72 -3.48
CA ASN A 149 12.19 1.08 -3.18
C ASN A 149 12.19 2.12 -2.05
N LEU A 150 12.65 1.70 -0.87
CA LEU A 150 12.50 2.48 0.36
C LEU A 150 13.32 3.78 0.32
N GLU A 151 14.56 3.74 -0.20
CA GLU A 151 15.42 4.92 -0.34
C GLU A 151 14.75 5.99 -1.23
N LYS A 152 14.16 5.58 -2.33
CA LYS A 152 13.47 6.49 -3.26
C LYS A 152 12.17 7.04 -2.69
N LEU A 153 11.38 6.20 -2.03
CA LEU A 153 10.16 6.63 -1.36
C LEU A 153 10.48 7.62 -0.22
N ALA A 154 11.57 7.42 0.49
CA ALA A 154 12.00 8.28 1.59
C ALA A 154 12.35 9.73 1.17
N LEU A 155 12.60 9.99 -0.13
CA LEU A 155 12.84 11.36 -0.62
C LEU A 155 11.67 12.31 -0.37
N THR A 156 10.45 11.80 -0.34
CA THR A 156 9.23 12.60 -0.11
C THR A 156 8.30 12.02 0.94
N GLY A 157 8.36 10.72 1.17
CA GLY A 157 7.28 9.99 1.80
C GLY A 157 6.00 10.07 0.98
N PHE A 158 4.87 9.67 1.55
CA PHE A 158 3.55 9.92 0.97
C PHE A 158 3.10 11.35 1.28
N LEU A 159 2.69 12.07 0.23
CA LEU A 159 2.47 13.50 0.30
C LEU A 159 1.23 13.88 1.14
N SER A 160 1.37 14.88 2.00
CA SER A 160 0.28 15.37 2.86
C SER A 160 -0.95 15.90 2.11
N ILE A 161 -0.83 16.17 0.80
CA ILE A 161 -1.99 16.53 -0.03
C ILE A 161 -3.03 15.40 -0.08
N SER A 162 -2.59 14.15 0.09
CA SER A 162 -3.47 12.96 0.13
C SER A 162 -3.95 12.61 1.54
N SER A 163 -3.65 13.46 2.54
CA SER A 163 -3.99 13.21 3.94
C SER A 163 -5.50 13.17 4.23
N GLY A 164 -6.28 13.91 3.47
CA GLY A 164 -7.70 14.15 3.72
C GLY A 164 -7.99 15.33 4.65
N ASN A 165 -6.96 16.04 5.11
CA ASN A 165 -7.09 17.14 6.07
C ASN A 165 -7.12 18.54 5.42
N LEU A 166 -6.90 18.61 4.12
CA LEU A 166 -6.93 19.87 3.39
C LEU A 166 -8.35 20.22 2.92
N PRO A 167 -8.83 21.45 3.12
CA PRO A 167 -10.15 21.86 2.64
C PRO A 167 -10.30 21.64 1.13
N ASN A 168 -11.40 21.01 0.73
CA ASN A 168 -11.75 20.72 -0.67
C ASN A 168 -10.75 19.82 -1.43
N ILE A 169 -9.87 19.13 -0.72
CA ILE A 169 -8.97 18.14 -1.30
C ILE A 169 -9.26 16.80 -0.64
N PRO A 170 -9.83 15.84 -1.37
CA PRO A 170 -10.15 14.52 -0.84
C PRO A 170 -8.88 13.72 -0.56
N GLY A 171 -8.89 12.94 0.52
CA GLY A 171 -7.78 12.08 0.91
C GLY A 171 -7.73 10.73 0.20
N GLY A 172 -6.60 10.03 0.37
CA GLY A 172 -6.32 8.71 -0.21
C GLY A 172 -5.83 8.77 -1.66
N ILE A 173 -5.50 7.61 -2.23
CA ILE A 173 -4.85 7.47 -3.55
C ILE A 173 -3.48 8.18 -3.55
N GLU A 174 -2.83 8.10 -2.42
CA GLU A 174 -1.53 8.72 -2.14
C GLU A 174 -0.42 8.27 -3.10
N GLU A 175 -0.57 7.10 -3.72
CA GLU A 175 0.38 6.55 -4.67
C GLU A 175 0.49 7.41 -5.92
N VAL A 176 -0.63 7.88 -6.48
CA VAL A 176 -0.65 8.62 -7.74
C VAL A 176 0.19 9.90 -7.65
N VAL A 177 -0.07 10.71 -6.63
CA VAL A 177 0.65 12.00 -6.49
C VAL A 177 2.11 11.82 -6.08
N THR A 178 2.40 10.82 -5.23
CA THR A 178 3.76 10.51 -4.79
C THR A 178 4.61 10.03 -5.97
N ILE A 179 4.11 9.08 -6.75
CA ILE A 179 4.81 8.57 -7.94
C ILE A 179 4.98 9.68 -8.98
N SER A 180 3.92 10.43 -9.28
CA SER A 180 3.97 11.50 -10.28
C SER A 180 5.00 12.59 -9.92
N LEU A 181 5.05 13.00 -8.65
CA LEU A 181 6.04 13.97 -8.19
C LEU A 181 7.46 13.41 -8.31
N LEU A 182 7.71 12.19 -7.83
CA LEU A 182 9.03 11.56 -7.87
C LEU A 182 9.50 11.32 -9.31
N GLN A 183 8.62 10.95 -10.23
CA GLN A 183 8.94 10.82 -11.65
C GLN A 183 9.29 12.17 -12.28
N ARG A 184 8.62 13.24 -11.89
CA ARG A 184 8.94 14.59 -12.35
C ARG A 184 10.30 15.06 -11.85
N LEU A 185 10.66 14.76 -10.61
CA LEU A 185 11.95 15.11 -10.01
C LEU A 185 13.12 14.26 -10.57
N HIS A 186 12.86 12.99 -10.85
CA HIS A 186 13.87 12.00 -11.25
C HIS A 186 13.36 11.10 -12.39
N PRO A 187 13.11 11.60 -13.60
CA PRO A 187 12.37 10.91 -14.65
C PRO A 187 12.99 9.58 -15.10
N ASN A 188 14.30 9.40 -14.95
CA ASN A 188 15.00 8.20 -15.43
C ASN A 188 15.12 7.09 -14.38
N SER A 189 14.72 7.32 -13.13
CA SER A 189 14.99 6.41 -12.04
C SER A 189 13.78 6.07 -11.15
N MET A 190 12.59 6.59 -11.46
CA MET A 190 11.38 6.44 -10.65
C MET A 190 10.27 5.70 -11.41
N LYS A 191 10.62 4.58 -12.09
CA LYS A 191 9.62 3.78 -12.79
C LYS A 191 8.61 3.17 -11.83
N ALA A 192 7.33 3.26 -12.17
CA ALA A 192 6.26 2.54 -11.52
C ALA A 192 5.82 1.36 -12.40
N LYS A 193 5.58 0.22 -11.81
CA LYS A 193 5.20 -1.00 -12.52
C LYS A 193 3.99 -1.66 -11.87
N VAL A 194 3.13 -2.28 -12.68
CA VAL A 194 2.08 -3.18 -12.22
C VAL A 194 2.26 -4.53 -12.91
N ILE A 195 2.19 -5.60 -12.15
CA ILE A 195 2.34 -6.98 -12.62
C ILE A 195 1.09 -7.80 -12.28
N LYS A 196 0.70 -8.69 -13.19
CA LYS A 196 -0.33 -9.70 -12.89
C LYS A 196 0.32 -10.88 -12.19
N LEU A 197 -0.06 -11.13 -10.95
CA LEU A 197 0.36 -12.28 -10.15
C LEU A 197 -0.70 -13.37 -10.21
N SER A 198 -0.28 -14.62 -9.97
CA SER A 198 -1.15 -15.79 -10.11
C SER A 198 -1.88 -16.18 -8.82
N SER A 199 -1.32 -15.86 -7.65
CA SER A 199 -1.82 -16.31 -6.35
C SER A 199 -2.54 -15.24 -5.54
N VAL A 200 -2.73 -14.02 -6.09
CA VAL A 200 -3.40 -12.94 -5.39
C VAL A 200 -4.82 -13.36 -5.01
N LYS A 201 -5.06 -13.38 -3.71
CA LYS A 201 -6.41 -13.55 -3.15
C LYS A 201 -6.75 -12.30 -2.37
N TRP A 202 -7.73 -11.58 -2.84
CA TRP A 202 -8.23 -10.38 -2.17
C TRP A 202 -9.62 -10.66 -1.64
N ASN A 203 -9.72 -10.78 -0.31
CA ASN A 203 -11.00 -10.96 0.35
C ASN A 203 -11.73 -9.61 0.42
N THR A 204 -12.83 -9.49 -0.31
CA THR A 204 -13.70 -8.31 -0.34
C THR A 204 -15.10 -8.63 0.19
N GLU A 205 -15.25 -9.73 0.95
CA GLU A 205 -16.49 -10.03 1.65
C GLU A 205 -16.64 -9.06 2.83
N TRP A 206 -17.60 -8.17 2.73
CA TRP A 206 -17.86 -7.17 3.74
C TRP A 206 -18.92 -7.65 4.72
N SER A 207 -18.72 -7.39 6.00
CA SER A 207 -19.62 -7.80 7.08
C SER A 207 -21.00 -7.10 7.06
N SER A 208 -21.16 -6.03 6.28
CA SER A 208 -22.45 -5.32 6.12
C SER A 208 -22.59 -4.69 4.74
N GLU A 209 -23.85 -4.47 4.33
CA GLU A 209 -24.20 -3.77 3.09
C GLU A 209 -23.68 -2.33 3.08
N GLU A 210 -23.71 -1.65 4.22
CA GLU A 210 -23.21 -0.28 4.36
C GLU A 210 -21.71 -0.19 4.09
N ARG A 211 -20.95 -1.16 4.59
CA ARG A 211 -19.50 -1.24 4.36
C ARG A 211 -19.18 -1.54 2.89
N SER A 212 -19.98 -2.42 2.27
CA SER A 212 -19.89 -2.69 0.83
C SER A 212 -20.16 -1.44 0.00
N ALA A 213 -21.25 -0.71 0.30
CA ALA A 213 -21.61 0.54 -0.39
C ALA A 213 -20.55 1.64 -0.20
N TYR A 214 -20.01 1.78 1.01
CA TYR A 214 -18.90 2.70 1.27
C TYR A 214 -17.66 2.34 0.44
N HIS A 215 -17.30 1.06 0.39
CA HIS A 215 -16.19 0.58 -0.42
C HIS A 215 -16.39 0.88 -1.91
N GLN A 216 -17.59 0.61 -2.44
CA GLN A 216 -17.93 0.89 -3.83
C GLN A 216 -17.79 2.39 -4.14
N LYS A 217 -18.35 3.28 -3.32
CA LYS A 217 -18.21 4.73 -3.48
C LYS A 217 -16.75 5.18 -3.45
N LYS A 218 -15.95 4.59 -2.55
CA LYS A 218 -14.51 4.83 -2.45
C LYS A 218 -13.79 4.39 -3.74
N MET A 219 -14.19 3.28 -4.34
CA MET A 219 -13.61 2.79 -5.61
C MET A 219 -13.98 3.69 -6.78
N GLU A 220 -15.23 4.12 -6.91
CA GLU A 220 -15.72 4.98 -7.98
C GLU A 220 -15.03 6.35 -8.00
N SER A 221 -14.70 6.91 -6.83
CA SER A 221 -14.08 8.24 -6.71
C SER A 221 -12.55 8.27 -6.85
N LYS A 222 -11.90 7.13 -7.14
CA LYS A 222 -10.43 7.05 -7.15
C LYS A 222 -9.77 8.00 -8.14
N ASP A 223 -10.28 8.07 -9.36
CA ASP A 223 -9.71 8.93 -10.41
C ASP A 223 -9.93 10.39 -10.10
N GLU A 224 -11.14 10.77 -9.70
CA GLU A 224 -11.48 12.14 -9.34
C GLU A 224 -10.58 12.68 -8.23
N ARG A 225 -10.39 11.86 -7.17
CA ARG A 225 -9.53 12.26 -6.03
C ARG A 225 -8.10 12.52 -6.46
N SER A 226 -7.52 11.63 -7.23
CA SER A 226 -6.13 11.78 -7.70
C SER A 226 -5.98 12.99 -8.64
N GLN A 227 -6.94 13.24 -9.52
CA GLN A 227 -6.93 14.41 -10.41
C GLN A 227 -7.01 15.73 -9.65
N ILE A 228 -7.86 15.84 -8.62
CA ILE A 228 -7.95 17.03 -7.77
C ILE A 228 -6.61 17.30 -7.09
N GLN A 229 -5.96 16.25 -6.55
CA GLN A 229 -4.66 16.37 -5.88
C GLN A 229 -3.55 16.82 -6.86
N LEU A 230 -3.45 16.19 -8.03
CA LEU A 230 -2.48 16.54 -9.06
C LEU A 230 -2.67 17.98 -9.55
N LYS A 231 -3.91 18.38 -9.81
CA LYS A 231 -4.25 19.74 -10.19
C LYS A 231 -3.82 20.75 -9.12
N ARG A 232 -4.03 20.43 -7.84
CA ARG A 232 -3.63 21.32 -6.74
C ARG A 232 -2.12 21.49 -6.64
N LEU A 233 -1.35 20.45 -6.94
CA LEU A 233 0.12 20.48 -7.01
C LEU A 233 0.64 21.13 -8.30
N ASN A 234 -0.20 21.37 -9.28
CA ASN A 234 0.18 21.83 -10.62
C ASN A 234 1.23 20.89 -11.26
N ILE A 235 0.98 19.59 -11.16
CA ILE A 235 1.79 18.56 -11.81
C ILE A 235 0.91 17.65 -12.68
N GLU A 236 1.50 17.14 -13.74
CA GLU A 236 0.87 16.13 -14.58
C GLU A 236 0.97 14.75 -13.93
N ALA A 237 0.03 13.88 -14.26
CA ALA A 237 0.12 12.49 -13.86
C ALA A 237 1.33 11.82 -14.51
N GLY A 238 2.04 11.05 -13.72
CA GLY A 238 3.16 10.24 -14.21
C GLY A 238 2.70 9.02 -15.02
N GLU A 239 3.60 8.08 -15.23
CA GLU A 239 3.39 6.89 -16.04
C GLU A 239 3.58 5.61 -15.22
N VAL A 240 2.89 4.55 -15.66
CA VAL A 240 3.03 3.20 -15.13
C VAL A 240 3.24 2.20 -16.26
N ILE A 241 4.10 1.22 -16.00
CA ILE A 241 4.44 0.14 -16.94
C ILE A 241 3.68 -1.11 -16.52
N TYR A 242 2.90 -1.69 -17.44
CA TYR A 242 2.27 -2.99 -17.21
C TYR A 242 3.19 -4.12 -17.68
N ILE A 243 3.57 -4.98 -16.75
CA ILE A 243 4.36 -6.17 -17.01
C ILE A 243 3.41 -7.34 -17.30
N LYS A 244 3.33 -7.71 -18.57
CA LYS A 244 2.67 -8.96 -18.98
C LYS A 244 3.74 -10.05 -18.95
N GLU A 245 3.76 -10.87 -17.90
CA GLU A 245 4.55 -12.08 -17.94
C GLU A 245 3.90 -13.05 -18.94
N ASN A 246 4.65 -13.47 -19.93
CA ASN A 246 4.25 -14.61 -20.76
C ASN A 246 4.19 -15.82 -19.83
N GLN A 247 3.01 -16.43 -19.71
CA GLN A 247 2.89 -17.74 -19.08
C GLN A 247 3.76 -18.70 -19.91
N CYS A 248 4.91 -19.10 -19.34
CA CYS A 248 5.68 -20.23 -19.85
C CYS A 248 5.02 -21.53 -19.44
#